data_a58cb1b8966eb351c638ae986fc00e7d
#
_entry.id   a58cb1b8966eb351c638ae986fc00e7d
#
_cell.length_a   1.000
_cell.length_b   1.000
_cell.length_c   1.000
_cell.angle_alpha   90.00
_cell.angle_beta   90.00
_cell.angle_gamma   90.00
#
_symmetry.space_group_name_H-M   'P 1'
#
loop_
_entity.id
_entity.type
_entity.pdbx_description
1 polymer ?
#
loop_
_entity_poly.entity_id
_entity_poly.type
_entity_poly.pdbx_seq_one_letter_code
_entity_poly.pdbx_strand_id
1 'polypeptide(L)'
;MQKSDFRESGIPCIHYGQIHTYYGTFAEKTKSFVSESLAQKLKKVSKGDVIIVITSEDVEGVCSCVAWLGNEDIVTGGHTAIFKHNQNPKFIAYFLQTEFFQTQKRKIAQGVKVIEVSPKKLEKIQIPIPPLEIQEKIVSILDKFESLANDLSQGLPAEIKARKKQYEYYREKLLSF
;
A
#
# COMPACT_ATOMS: atom_id res chain seq x y z
N MET A 1 14.59 3.96 -10.87
CA MET A 1 13.65 5.06 -11.19
C MET A 1 13.83 6.15 -10.14
N GLN A 2 14.12 7.35 -10.57
CA GLN A 2 14.32 8.57 -9.77
C GLN A 2 13.26 9.61 -10.14
N LYS A 3 13.12 10.67 -9.35
CA LYS A 3 12.16 11.76 -9.67
C LYS A 3 12.48 12.46 -11.00
N SER A 4 13.75 12.51 -11.39
CA SER A 4 14.20 13.07 -12.68
C SER A 4 13.74 12.23 -13.91
N ASP A 5 13.32 11.01 -13.70
CA ASP A 5 12.82 10.14 -14.77
C ASP A 5 11.35 10.41 -15.13
N PHE A 6 10.64 11.19 -14.29
CA PHE A 6 9.21 11.44 -14.49
C PHE A 6 8.95 12.33 -15.71
N ARG A 7 7.85 12.03 -16.40
CA ARG A 7 7.36 12.71 -17.58
C ARG A 7 5.87 13.02 -17.42
N GLU A 8 5.37 13.93 -18.23
CA GLU A 8 3.95 14.29 -18.30
C GLU A 8 3.11 13.21 -18.99
N SER A 9 3.75 12.43 -19.85
CA SER A 9 3.11 11.31 -20.59
C SER A 9 4.09 10.17 -20.84
N GLY A 10 3.58 8.98 -21.14
CA GLY A 10 4.36 7.77 -21.38
C GLY A 10 3.77 6.55 -20.69
N ILE A 11 4.61 5.64 -20.24
CA ILE A 11 4.17 4.46 -19.49
C ILE A 11 3.87 4.87 -18.03
N PRO A 12 2.64 4.59 -17.54
CA PRO A 12 2.23 4.95 -16.20
C PRO A 12 3.07 4.23 -15.14
N CYS A 13 3.41 4.94 -14.07
CA CYS A 13 4.26 4.39 -13.02
C CYS A 13 3.88 4.87 -11.62
N ILE A 14 4.20 4.03 -10.62
CA ILE A 14 4.14 4.38 -9.21
C ILE A 14 5.55 4.31 -8.62
N HIS A 15 6.02 5.43 -8.06
CA HIS A 15 7.29 5.51 -7.35
C HIS A 15 7.08 5.28 -5.85
N TYR A 16 8.02 4.59 -5.18
CA TYR A 16 7.91 4.25 -3.75
C TYR A 16 7.62 5.48 -2.88
N GLY A 17 8.26 6.62 -3.13
CA GLY A 17 8.02 7.85 -2.39
C GLY A 17 6.60 8.43 -2.57
N GLN A 18 5.91 8.11 -3.65
CA GLN A 18 4.52 8.50 -3.86
C GLN A 18 3.55 7.63 -3.05
N ILE A 19 3.93 6.40 -2.72
CA ILE A 19 3.15 5.53 -1.83
C ILE A 19 3.06 6.15 -0.43
N HIS A 20 4.13 6.80 0.05
CA HIS A 20 4.13 7.48 1.35
C HIS A 20 3.40 8.83 1.35
N THR A 21 3.36 9.55 0.22
CA THR A 21 3.01 10.97 0.21
C THR A 21 1.77 11.33 -0.58
N TYR A 22 1.29 10.45 -1.44
CA TYR A 22 0.24 10.76 -2.39
C TYR A 22 -0.87 9.72 -2.45
N TYR A 23 -0.53 8.42 -2.53
CA TYR A 23 -1.52 7.37 -2.63
C TYR A 23 -2.04 6.97 -1.24
N GLY A 24 -3.34 6.63 -1.19
CA GLY A 24 -3.95 5.98 -0.04
C GLY A 24 -3.77 4.46 -0.10
N THR A 25 -4.74 3.74 0.45
CA THR A 25 -4.74 2.26 0.50
C THR A 25 -4.77 1.62 -0.90
N PHE A 26 -5.36 2.30 -1.89
CA PHE A 26 -5.44 1.84 -3.28
C PHE A 26 -5.31 2.99 -4.27
N ALA A 27 -5.05 2.65 -5.53
CA ALA A 27 -5.00 3.60 -6.65
C ALA A 27 -5.58 2.97 -7.93
N GLU A 28 -6.28 3.79 -8.72
CA GLU A 28 -6.83 3.43 -10.04
C GLU A 28 -6.16 4.20 -11.18
N LYS A 29 -5.44 5.28 -10.83
CA LYS A 29 -4.71 6.14 -11.77
C LYS A 29 -3.34 6.45 -11.21
N THR A 30 -2.35 6.58 -12.10
CA THR A 30 -1.01 7.00 -11.71
C THR A 30 -0.87 8.52 -11.79
N LYS A 31 -0.03 9.06 -10.89
CA LYS A 31 0.34 10.48 -10.90
C LYS A 31 1.46 10.78 -11.90
N SER A 32 2.27 9.79 -12.25
CA SER A 32 3.51 9.98 -12.99
C SER A 32 3.67 8.95 -14.09
N PHE A 33 4.46 9.31 -15.09
CA PHE A 33 4.80 8.48 -16.23
C PHE A 33 6.31 8.41 -16.40
N VAL A 34 6.79 7.41 -17.12
CA VAL A 34 8.20 7.25 -17.50
C VAL A 34 8.32 6.93 -18.98
N SER A 35 9.53 7.05 -19.54
CA SER A 35 9.78 6.67 -20.93
C SER A 35 9.63 5.15 -21.11
N GLU A 36 9.27 4.74 -22.30
CA GLU A 36 9.14 3.32 -22.68
C GLU A 36 10.45 2.55 -22.46
N SER A 37 11.58 3.15 -22.84
CA SER A 37 12.91 2.55 -22.67
C SER A 37 13.28 2.30 -21.20
N LEU A 38 12.82 3.15 -20.29
CA LEU A 38 12.99 2.93 -18.86
C LEU A 38 12.00 1.89 -18.34
N ALA A 39 10.73 1.96 -18.77
CA ALA A 39 9.70 1.03 -18.36
C ALA A 39 10.05 -0.45 -18.60
N GLN A 40 10.76 -0.75 -19.70
CA GLN A 40 11.23 -2.10 -20.01
C GLN A 40 12.18 -2.68 -18.96
N LYS A 41 12.84 -1.82 -18.16
CA LYS A 41 13.78 -2.20 -17.10
C LYS A 41 13.14 -2.22 -15.72
N LEU A 42 11.88 -1.81 -15.62
CA LEU A 42 11.14 -1.70 -14.36
C LEU A 42 10.24 -2.92 -14.13
N LYS A 43 9.77 -3.06 -12.90
CA LYS A 43 8.86 -4.13 -12.51
C LYS A 43 7.44 -3.81 -13.00
N LYS A 44 6.81 -4.75 -13.68
CA LYS A 44 5.43 -4.64 -14.16
C LYS A 44 4.45 -4.96 -13.04
N VAL A 45 3.40 -4.16 -12.94
CA VAL A 45 2.30 -4.29 -11.99
C VAL A 45 1.02 -4.35 -12.78
N SER A 46 0.21 -5.35 -12.52
CA SER A 46 -1.10 -5.54 -13.15
C SER A 46 -2.23 -5.31 -12.16
N LYS A 47 -3.44 -5.13 -12.67
CA LYS A 47 -4.64 -4.96 -11.84
C LYS A 47 -4.76 -6.09 -10.81
N GLY A 48 -4.98 -5.71 -9.55
CA GLY A 48 -5.08 -6.64 -8.42
C GLY A 48 -3.76 -6.89 -7.69
N ASP A 49 -2.63 -6.46 -8.22
CA ASP A 49 -1.35 -6.54 -7.51
C ASP A 49 -1.28 -5.52 -6.37
N VAL A 50 -0.53 -5.84 -5.31
CA VAL A 50 -0.19 -4.90 -4.24
C VAL A 50 1.29 -4.54 -4.34
N ILE A 51 1.58 -3.23 -4.46
CA ILE A 51 2.93 -2.69 -4.47
C ILE A 51 3.34 -2.41 -3.02
N ILE A 52 4.43 -3.01 -2.57
CA ILE A 52 4.94 -2.91 -1.20
C ILE A 52 6.30 -2.23 -1.23
N VAL A 53 6.50 -1.18 -0.45
CA VAL A 53 7.80 -0.51 -0.29
C VAL A 53 8.72 -1.39 0.55
N ILE A 54 9.89 -1.72 0.02
CA ILE A 54 10.85 -2.60 0.70
C ILE A 54 12.06 -1.86 1.30
N THR A 55 12.16 -0.55 1.08
CA THR A 55 13.20 0.31 1.67
C THR A 55 12.61 1.64 2.09
N SER A 56 12.93 2.12 3.30
CA SER A 56 12.48 3.40 3.84
C SER A 56 13.55 4.02 4.74
N GLU A 57 13.37 5.28 5.14
CA GLU A 57 14.22 5.96 6.12
C GLU A 57 13.90 5.52 7.56
N ASP A 58 12.72 4.97 7.80
CA ASP A 58 12.23 4.50 9.10
C ASP A 58 11.50 3.15 9.01
N VAL A 59 11.27 2.56 10.17
CA VAL A 59 10.57 1.27 10.31
C VAL A 59 9.08 1.41 10.02
N GLU A 60 8.48 2.55 10.26
CA GLU A 60 7.06 2.82 10.01
C GLU A 60 6.79 2.84 8.51
N GLY A 61 7.63 3.50 7.73
CA GLY A 61 7.49 3.65 6.28
C GLY A 61 7.79 2.38 5.49
N VAL A 62 8.71 1.51 5.97
CA VAL A 62 8.96 0.25 5.25
C VAL A 62 7.71 -0.64 5.30
N CYS A 63 7.42 -1.33 4.22
CA CYS A 63 6.18 -2.09 3.95
C CYS A 63 4.90 -1.24 3.84
N SER A 64 4.99 0.10 3.71
CA SER A 64 3.87 0.86 3.16
C SER A 64 3.49 0.30 1.79
N CYS A 65 2.21 0.27 1.48
CA CYS A 65 1.73 -0.40 0.28
C CYS A 65 0.58 0.36 -0.39
N VAL A 66 0.33 0.02 -1.64
CA VAL A 66 -0.84 0.47 -2.40
C VAL A 66 -1.36 -0.67 -3.27
N ALA A 67 -2.66 -0.93 -3.24
CA ALA A 67 -3.32 -1.87 -4.15
C ALA A 67 -3.56 -1.20 -5.50
N TRP A 68 -3.15 -1.83 -6.60
CA TRP A 68 -3.42 -1.33 -7.93
C TRP A 68 -4.73 -1.87 -8.48
N LEU A 69 -5.69 -0.99 -8.76
CA LEU A 69 -7.03 -1.33 -9.25
C LEU A 69 -7.30 -0.78 -10.67
N GLY A 70 -6.34 -0.03 -11.24
CA GLY A 70 -6.46 0.48 -12.61
C GLY A 70 -6.55 -0.64 -13.66
N ASN A 71 -7.10 -0.33 -14.83
CA ASN A 71 -7.32 -1.31 -15.89
C ASN A 71 -6.10 -1.53 -16.79
N GLU A 72 -5.06 -0.72 -16.66
CA GLU A 72 -3.83 -0.81 -17.44
C GLU A 72 -2.66 -1.33 -16.59
N ASP A 73 -1.71 -1.99 -17.23
CA ASP A 73 -0.47 -2.35 -16.57
C ASP A 73 0.39 -1.11 -16.36
N ILE A 74 1.02 -1.05 -15.19
CA ILE A 74 1.91 0.05 -14.81
C ILE A 74 3.29 -0.50 -14.43
N VAL A 75 4.24 0.39 -14.14
CA VAL A 75 5.58 -0.02 -13.70
C VAL A 75 5.96 0.62 -12.36
N THR A 76 6.86 -0.06 -11.63
CA THR A 76 7.41 0.45 -10.38
C THR A 76 8.91 0.16 -10.25
N GLY A 77 9.60 0.89 -9.38
CA GLY A 77 11.06 0.85 -9.25
C GLY A 77 11.59 -0.27 -8.36
N GLY A 78 12.92 -0.28 -8.18
CA GLY A 78 13.64 -1.31 -7.40
C GLY A 78 13.33 -1.32 -5.90
N HIS A 79 12.95 -0.17 -5.32
CA HIS A 79 12.63 -0.02 -3.89
C HIS A 79 11.26 -0.57 -3.49
N THR A 80 10.61 -1.32 -4.37
CA THR A 80 9.32 -1.97 -4.12
C THR A 80 9.38 -3.45 -4.42
N ALA A 81 8.52 -4.23 -3.76
CA ALA A 81 8.14 -5.58 -4.15
C ALA A 81 6.71 -5.55 -4.70
N ILE A 82 6.38 -6.51 -5.56
CA ILE A 82 5.03 -6.68 -6.08
C ILE A 82 4.49 -7.98 -5.49
N PHE A 83 3.41 -7.87 -4.75
CA PHE A 83 2.72 -9.02 -4.21
C PHE A 83 1.58 -9.42 -5.15
N LYS A 84 1.78 -10.53 -5.86
CA LYS A 84 0.80 -11.14 -6.75
C LYS A 84 0.01 -12.19 -5.99
N HIS A 85 -1.31 -12.11 -6.05
CA HIS A 85 -2.22 -13.00 -5.31
C HIS A 85 -3.59 -13.06 -5.99
N ASN A 86 -4.46 -13.93 -5.49
CA ASN A 86 -5.85 -14.11 -5.94
C ASN A 86 -6.88 -13.65 -4.90
N GLN A 87 -6.46 -12.85 -3.93
CA GLN A 87 -7.31 -12.31 -2.87
C GLN A 87 -7.85 -10.93 -3.25
N ASN A 88 -8.75 -10.36 -2.45
CA ASN A 88 -9.15 -8.97 -2.62
C ASN A 88 -7.95 -8.04 -2.35
N PRO A 89 -7.49 -7.23 -3.33
CA PRO A 89 -6.27 -6.42 -3.18
C PRO A 89 -6.38 -5.33 -2.12
N LYS A 90 -7.57 -4.75 -1.93
CA LYS A 90 -7.82 -3.79 -0.85
C LYS A 90 -7.76 -4.46 0.52
N PHE A 91 -8.30 -5.68 0.67
CA PHE A 91 -8.19 -6.46 1.90
C PHE A 91 -6.74 -6.65 2.30
N ILE A 92 -5.90 -7.07 1.35
CA ILE A 92 -4.46 -7.23 1.59
C ILE A 92 -3.82 -5.89 1.99
N ALA A 93 -4.10 -4.81 1.26
CA ALA A 93 -3.53 -3.49 1.58
C ALA A 93 -3.97 -2.97 2.96
N TYR A 94 -5.22 -3.15 3.35
CA TYR A 94 -5.70 -2.83 4.70
C TYR A 94 -5.02 -3.69 5.76
N PHE A 95 -4.88 -5.01 5.49
CA PHE A 95 -4.26 -5.94 6.44
C PHE A 95 -2.80 -5.57 6.73
N LEU A 96 -2.03 -5.18 5.71
CA LEU A 96 -0.64 -4.74 5.86
C LEU A 96 -0.48 -3.46 6.71
N GLN A 97 -1.58 -2.76 7.01
CA GLN A 97 -1.59 -1.60 7.91
C GLN A 97 -1.94 -1.96 9.36
N THR A 98 -2.33 -3.22 9.65
CA THR A 98 -2.69 -3.65 11.02
C THR A 98 -1.48 -3.77 11.93
N GLU A 99 -1.68 -3.59 13.23
CA GLU A 99 -0.62 -3.79 14.23
C GLU A 99 -0.11 -5.25 14.26
N PHE A 100 -0.98 -6.20 13.93
CA PHE A 100 -0.59 -7.60 13.79
C PHE A 100 0.52 -7.77 12.74
N PHE A 101 0.36 -7.18 11.56
CA PHE A 101 1.39 -7.21 10.52
C PHE A 101 2.61 -6.36 10.93
N GLN A 102 2.39 -5.16 11.47
CA GLN A 102 3.44 -4.24 11.86
C GLN A 102 4.39 -4.84 12.90
N THR A 103 3.85 -5.57 13.87
CA THR A 103 4.65 -6.29 14.88
C THR A 103 5.57 -7.35 14.25
N GLN A 104 5.08 -8.09 13.25
CA GLN A 104 5.90 -9.08 12.55
C GLN A 104 6.93 -8.40 11.64
N LYS A 105 6.54 -7.32 10.95
CA LYS A 105 7.43 -6.51 10.12
C LYS A 105 8.63 -5.99 10.90
N ARG A 106 8.42 -5.43 12.10
CA ARG A 106 9.49 -4.92 12.97
C ARG A 106 10.58 -5.95 13.28
N LYS A 107 10.21 -7.23 13.37
CA LYS A 107 11.16 -8.34 13.65
C LYS A 107 12.06 -8.67 12.46
N ILE A 108 11.64 -8.35 11.24
CA ILE A 108 12.36 -8.69 10.00
C ILE A 108 13.01 -7.47 9.33
N ALA A 109 12.62 -6.25 9.74
CA ALA A 109 13.22 -5.01 9.27
C ALA A 109 14.68 -4.91 9.73
N GLN A 110 15.56 -4.48 8.84
CA GLN A 110 17.00 -4.38 9.08
C GLN A 110 17.56 -3.08 8.52
N GLY A 111 18.60 -2.55 9.16
CA GLY A 111 19.30 -1.34 8.73
C GLY A 111 19.32 -0.27 9.83
N VAL A 112 20.09 0.79 9.61
CA VAL A 112 20.24 1.91 10.57
C VAL A 112 19.85 3.24 9.93
N LYS A 113 20.40 3.55 8.75
CA LYS A 113 20.09 4.78 7.98
C LYS A 113 19.03 4.53 6.91
N VAL A 114 19.04 3.34 6.35
CA VAL A 114 18.04 2.85 5.42
C VAL A 114 17.52 1.55 5.98
N ILE A 115 16.23 1.51 6.26
CA ILE A 115 15.55 0.31 6.73
C ILE A 115 15.08 -0.48 5.52
N GLU A 116 15.39 -1.76 5.52
CA GLU A 116 15.05 -2.68 4.44
C GLU A 116 14.32 -3.91 4.97
N VAL A 117 13.33 -4.36 4.22
CA VAL A 117 12.68 -5.66 4.42
C VAL A 117 12.87 -6.50 3.17
N SER A 118 13.63 -7.58 3.30
CA SER A 118 13.85 -8.52 2.20
C SER A 118 12.52 -9.19 1.78
N PRO A 119 12.18 -9.25 0.48
CA PRO A 119 11.00 -9.96 -0.01
C PRO A 119 10.91 -11.41 0.50
N LYS A 120 12.05 -12.13 0.53
CA LYS A 120 12.11 -13.51 1.06
C LYS A 120 11.73 -13.63 2.53
N LYS A 121 11.96 -12.59 3.35
CA LYS A 121 11.52 -12.56 4.74
C LYS A 121 10.05 -12.17 4.83
N LEU A 122 9.60 -11.26 3.97
CA LEU A 122 8.21 -10.84 3.90
C LEU A 122 7.28 -12.02 3.54
N GLU A 123 7.68 -12.88 2.62
CA GLU A 123 6.94 -14.09 2.23
C GLU A 123 6.69 -15.08 3.40
N LYS A 124 7.47 -14.99 4.47
CA LYS A 124 7.33 -15.87 5.65
C LYS A 124 6.30 -15.37 6.67
N ILE A 125 5.83 -14.14 6.53
CA ILE A 125 4.79 -13.60 7.39
C ILE A 125 3.48 -14.29 7.06
N GLN A 126 2.90 -14.93 8.07
CA GLN A 126 1.60 -15.55 7.94
C GLN A 126 0.50 -14.53 8.23
N ILE A 127 -0.46 -14.44 7.33
CA ILE A 127 -1.64 -13.59 7.48
C ILE A 127 -2.91 -14.46 7.38
N PRO A 128 -3.95 -14.20 8.19
CA PRO A 128 -5.22 -14.90 8.07
C PRO A 128 -5.92 -14.46 6.78
N ILE A 129 -6.43 -15.45 6.04
CA ILE A 129 -7.14 -15.23 4.76
C ILE A 129 -8.54 -15.80 4.89
N PRO A 130 -9.55 -14.99 5.24
CA PRO A 130 -10.95 -15.44 5.22
C PRO A 130 -11.45 -15.62 3.78
N PRO A 131 -12.60 -16.29 3.57
CA PRO A 131 -13.23 -16.40 2.26
C PRO A 131 -13.43 -15.04 1.59
N LEU A 132 -13.36 -14.96 0.24
CA LEU A 132 -13.44 -13.72 -0.53
C LEU A 132 -14.69 -12.89 -0.18
N GLU A 133 -15.83 -13.52 0.03
CA GLU A 133 -17.07 -12.83 0.45
C GLU A 133 -16.89 -12.06 1.77
N ILE A 134 -16.14 -12.63 2.71
CA ILE A 134 -15.85 -11.96 3.98
C ILE A 134 -14.85 -10.82 3.77
N GLN A 135 -13.83 -11.02 2.92
CA GLN A 135 -12.89 -9.95 2.55
C GLN A 135 -13.65 -8.75 1.93
N GLU A 136 -14.59 -8.98 1.02
CA GLU A 136 -15.40 -7.93 0.39
C GLU A 136 -16.26 -7.17 1.42
N LYS A 137 -16.88 -7.87 2.37
CA LYS A 137 -17.64 -7.24 3.46
C LYS A 137 -16.75 -6.35 4.31
N ILE A 138 -15.57 -6.85 4.71
CA ILE A 138 -14.59 -6.06 5.50
C ILE A 138 -14.16 -4.81 4.72
N VAL A 139 -13.75 -4.96 3.45
CA VAL A 139 -13.35 -3.85 2.59
C VAL A 139 -14.46 -2.81 2.45
N SER A 140 -15.70 -3.23 2.21
CA SER A 140 -16.84 -2.31 2.10
C SER A 140 -17.05 -1.46 3.36
N ILE A 141 -16.81 -2.02 4.54
CA ILE A 141 -16.92 -1.29 5.81
C ILE A 141 -15.74 -0.31 5.96
N LEU A 142 -14.51 -0.78 5.70
CA LEU A 142 -13.31 0.04 5.83
C LEU A 142 -13.29 1.22 4.84
N ASP A 143 -13.72 0.99 3.60
CA ASP A 143 -13.87 2.05 2.58
C ASP A 143 -14.83 3.15 3.02
N LYS A 144 -15.95 2.80 3.66
CA LYS A 144 -16.89 3.79 4.20
C LYS A 144 -16.26 4.63 5.32
N PHE A 145 -15.49 4.00 6.21
CA PHE A 145 -14.78 4.73 7.26
C PHE A 145 -13.69 5.62 6.71
N GLU A 146 -12.92 5.16 5.72
CA GLU A 146 -11.88 5.94 5.06
C GLU A 146 -12.48 7.16 4.35
N SER A 147 -13.59 6.99 3.62
CA SER A 147 -14.32 8.09 2.99
C SER A 147 -14.80 9.11 4.03
N LEU A 148 -15.46 8.67 5.10
CA LEU A 148 -15.92 9.56 6.16
C LEU A 148 -14.76 10.30 6.85
N ALA A 149 -13.63 9.64 7.08
CA ALA A 149 -12.46 10.26 7.68
C ALA A 149 -11.84 11.33 6.77
N ASN A 150 -11.89 11.14 5.47
CA ASN A 150 -11.35 12.10 4.49
C ASN A 150 -12.29 13.28 4.25
N ASP A 151 -13.61 13.07 4.22
CA ASP A 151 -14.62 14.15 4.07
C ASP A 151 -14.59 15.12 5.26
N LEU A 152 -14.31 14.62 6.46
CA LEU A 152 -14.20 15.44 7.66
C LEU A 152 -12.90 16.23 7.75
N SER A 153 -11.94 16.01 6.86
CA SER A 153 -10.63 16.69 6.85
C SER A 153 -10.72 18.19 6.56
N GLN A 154 -11.88 18.69 6.13
CA GLN A 154 -12.07 20.09 5.76
C GLN A 154 -12.69 20.98 6.86
N GLY A 155 -13.11 20.44 8.01
CA GLY A 155 -13.87 21.24 8.95
C GLY A 155 -13.45 21.26 10.43
N LEU A 156 -13.02 20.15 11.05
CA LEU A 156 -12.86 20.08 12.52
C LEU A 156 -11.69 19.16 12.94
N PRO A 157 -10.51 19.71 13.26
CA PRO A 157 -9.30 18.92 13.58
C PRO A 157 -9.47 17.93 14.75
N ALA A 158 -10.25 18.27 15.76
CA ALA A 158 -10.50 17.39 16.92
C ALA A 158 -11.38 16.18 16.55
N GLU A 159 -12.40 16.41 15.73
CA GLU A 159 -13.28 15.34 15.24
C GLU A 159 -12.54 14.42 14.28
N ILE A 160 -11.68 14.96 13.42
CA ILE A 160 -10.78 14.19 12.55
C ILE A 160 -9.92 13.22 13.38
N LYS A 161 -9.32 13.70 14.46
CA LYS A 161 -8.47 12.88 15.32
C LYS A 161 -9.29 11.77 16.01
N ALA A 162 -10.51 12.05 16.44
CA ALA A 162 -11.40 11.06 17.03
C ALA A 162 -11.85 10.01 16.00
N ARG A 163 -12.20 10.43 14.79
CA ARG A 163 -12.60 9.53 13.69
C ARG A 163 -11.47 8.65 13.21
N LYS A 164 -10.23 9.17 13.12
CA LYS A 164 -9.05 8.36 12.81
C LYS A 164 -8.83 7.25 13.83
N LYS A 165 -8.93 7.55 15.14
CA LYS A 165 -8.82 6.53 16.18
C LYS A 165 -9.93 5.47 16.07
N GLN A 166 -11.14 5.89 15.76
CA GLN A 166 -12.27 4.98 15.55
C GLN A 166 -12.04 4.08 14.33
N TYR A 167 -11.55 4.64 13.22
CA TYR A 167 -11.17 3.87 12.03
C TYR A 167 -10.10 2.84 12.34
N GLU A 168 -9.00 3.23 13.01
CA GLU A 168 -7.92 2.33 13.41
C GLU A 168 -8.44 1.19 14.29
N TYR A 169 -9.27 1.50 15.28
CA TYR A 169 -9.89 0.50 16.14
C TYR A 169 -10.73 -0.52 15.38
N TYR A 170 -11.61 -0.06 14.48
CA TYR A 170 -12.45 -0.98 13.69
C TYR A 170 -11.65 -1.77 12.66
N ARG A 171 -10.63 -1.17 12.07
CA ARG A 171 -9.70 -1.89 11.18
C ARG A 171 -9.04 -3.06 11.92
N GLU A 172 -8.46 -2.81 13.08
CA GLU A 172 -7.85 -3.87 13.90
C GLU A 172 -8.87 -4.94 14.27
N LYS A 173 -10.06 -4.53 14.73
CA LYS A 173 -11.10 -5.46 15.16
C LYS A 173 -11.66 -6.31 14.00
N LEU A 174 -11.84 -5.75 12.82
CA LEU A 174 -12.36 -6.47 11.65
C LEU A 174 -11.32 -7.40 11.00
N LEU A 175 -10.02 -7.15 11.26
CA LEU A 175 -8.92 -7.92 10.70
C LEU A 175 -8.18 -8.77 11.76
N SER A 176 -8.67 -8.83 13.00
CA SER A 176 -8.22 -9.75 14.04
C SER A 176 -9.03 -11.04 13.96
N PHE A 177 -8.45 -12.05 13.33
CA PHE A 177 -9.03 -13.40 13.20
C PHE A 177 -8.41 -14.37 14.19
#